data_f4139a80539a641063a97f15fe351bb6
#
_entry.id   f4139a80539a641063a97f15fe351bb6
#
_cell.length_a   1.000
_cell.length_b   1.000
_cell.length_c   1.000
_cell.angle_alpha   90.00
_cell.angle_beta   90.00
_cell.angle_gamma   90.00
#
_symmetry.space_group_name_H-M   'P 1'
#
loop_
_entity.id
_entity.type
_entity.pdbx_description
1 polymer ?
#
loop_
_entity_poly.entity_id
_entity_poly.type
_entity_poly.pdbx_seq_one_letter_code
_entity_poly.pdbx_strand_id
1 'polypeptide(L)'
;MGTHDYEDDSRNEDILVSVNGDIVRRQEAKVSVFDAGFLLGDGVWESFRLHNGTIVFAEDHLDRLFRGAESISLDIGMSRKEVLEQVDRVILANGMHDGVHVRLVVSRGLKPTPYQAPWVISGPPTLVIMPEYKRADEHRAVDGIRLVTVDVRRGDQNVQDPRINSLSKHNCIAACVDAASKGGDEGLMLDPSGNVATCNSTHFFAVRNGEVWTSTGEHCLDGITRRKVLELCHTNGIPAFEKDFTPERSGRPMRPL
;
A
#
# COMPACT_ATOMS: atom_id res chain seq x y z
N MET A 1 -2.17 -8.91 -17.56
CA MET A 1 -2.79 -7.80 -16.78
C MET A 1 -2.19 -7.79 -15.39
N GLY A 2 -1.69 -6.64 -14.92
CA GLY A 2 -1.01 -6.51 -13.63
C GLY A 2 -1.95 -6.68 -12.43
N THR A 3 -1.39 -6.88 -11.24
CA THR A 3 -2.15 -7.02 -9.98
C THR A 3 -3.00 -5.80 -9.63
N HIS A 4 -2.78 -4.67 -10.30
CA HIS A 4 -3.46 -3.40 -10.09
C HIS A 4 -4.12 -2.84 -11.34
N ASP A 5 -4.45 -3.69 -12.30
CA ASP A 5 -5.21 -3.25 -13.46
C ASP A 5 -6.59 -2.74 -13.03
N TYR A 6 -7.03 -1.72 -13.74
CA TYR A 6 -8.34 -1.12 -13.53
C TYR A 6 -9.43 -2.05 -14.12
N GLU A 7 -10.40 -2.35 -13.29
CA GLU A 7 -11.66 -2.96 -13.71
C GLU A 7 -12.76 -1.93 -13.49
N ASP A 8 -13.57 -1.73 -14.51
CA ASP A 8 -14.69 -0.82 -14.42
C ASP A 8 -15.80 -1.44 -13.57
N ASP A 9 -16.23 -0.70 -12.56
CA ASP A 9 -17.38 -1.06 -11.73
C ASP A 9 -18.29 0.15 -11.65
N SER A 10 -19.46 0.08 -12.30
CA SER A 10 -20.42 1.20 -12.39
C SER A 10 -20.86 1.72 -11.02
N ARG A 11 -20.75 0.90 -9.96
CA ARG A 11 -21.04 1.34 -8.59
C ARG A 11 -20.09 2.44 -8.11
N ASN A 12 -18.92 2.56 -8.75
CA ASN A 12 -17.91 3.55 -8.40
C ASN A 12 -18.11 4.92 -9.10
N GLU A 13 -19.08 5.06 -10.01
CA GLU A 13 -19.29 6.30 -10.74
C GLU A 13 -19.73 7.45 -9.83
N ASP A 14 -20.63 7.18 -8.88
CA ASP A 14 -21.24 8.18 -8.00
C ASP A 14 -20.83 8.07 -6.53
N ILE A 15 -19.69 7.45 -6.23
CA ILE A 15 -19.23 7.32 -4.85
C ILE A 15 -18.94 8.67 -4.20
N LEU A 16 -19.17 8.69 -2.90
CA LEU A 16 -18.80 9.79 -2.03
C LEU A 16 -17.41 9.55 -1.44
N VAL A 17 -16.61 10.60 -1.38
CA VAL A 17 -15.26 10.61 -0.76
C VAL A 17 -15.22 11.67 0.32
N SER A 18 -14.31 11.53 1.28
CA SER A 18 -14.07 12.59 2.28
C SER A 18 -12.78 13.33 1.96
N VAL A 19 -12.84 14.66 2.04
CA VAL A 19 -11.68 15.54 2.01
C VAL A 19 -11.75 16.42 3.26
N ASN A 20 -10.85 16.24 4.20
CA ASN A 20 -10.80 16.96 5.49
C ASN A 20 -12.10 16.89 6.29
N GLY A 21 -12.81 15.75 6.21
CA GLY A 21 -14.08 15.52 6.90
C GLY A 21 -15.33 15.95 6.12
N ASP A 22 -15.17 16.71 5.04
CA ASP A 22 -16.27 17.04 4.13
C ASP A 22 -16.54 15.86 3.18
N ILE A 23 -17.77 15.36 3.17
CA ILE A 23 -18.20 14.29 2.27
C ILE A 23 -18.74 14.90 1.00
N VAL A 24 -18.08 14.63 -0.13
CA VAL A 24 -18.37 15.20 -1.44
C VAL A 24 -18.43 14.10 -2.50
N ARG A 25 -19.04 14.37 -3.65
CA ARG A 25 -19.01 13.45 -4.79
C ARG A 25 -17.58 13.32 -5.33
N ARG A 26 -17.23 12.15 -5.84
CA ARG A 26 -15.92 11.84 -6.44
C ARG A 26 -15.46 12.91 -7.42
N GLN A 27 -16.36 13.40 -8.28
CA GLN A 27 -16.03 14.40 -9.31
C GLN A 27 -15.77 15.81 -8.74
N GLU A 28 -16.23 16.07 -7.51
CA GLU A 28 -16.08 17.35 -6.80
C GLU A 28 -14.89 17.34 -5.84
N ALA A 29 -14.35 16.15 -5.51
CA ALA A 29 -13.23 16.01 -4.61
C ALA A 29 -11.95 16.62 -5.17
N LYS A 30 -11.37 17.57 -4.43
CA LYS A 30 -10.18 18.32 -4.85
C LYS A 30 -9.27 18.54 -3.66
N VAL A 31 -7.96 18.46 -3.91
CA VAL A 31 -6.93 18.94 -3.01
C VAL A 31 -6.22 20.14 -3.66
N SER A 32 -5.66 21.00 -2.85
CA SER A 32 -4.91 22.17 -3.34
C SER A 32 -3.66 21.73 -4.10
N VAL A 33 -3.30 22.47 -5.16
CA VAL A 33 -2.00 22.32 -5.84
C VAL A 33 -0.82 22.69 -4.93
N PHE A 34 -1.07 23.38 -3.82
CA PHE A 34 -0.09 23.67 -2.78
C PHE A 34 -0.06 22.64 -1.64
N ASP A 35 -0.76 21.52 -1.77
CA ASP A 35 -0.67 20.43 -0.82
C ASP A 35 0.69 19.75 -0.86
N ALA A 36 1.29 19.49 0.30
CA ALA A 36 2.62 18.88 0.40
C ALA A 36 2.67 17.46 -0.19
N GLY A 37 1.57 16.72 -0.09
CA GLY A 37 1.44 15.40 -0.73
C GLY A 37 1.47 15.51 -2.25
N PHE A 38 0.78 16.48 -2.84
CA PHE A 38 0.80 16.72 -4.28
C PHE A 38 2.16 17.24 -4.76
N LEU A 39 2.75 18.21 -4.06
CA LEU A 39 4.00 18.85 -4.47
C LEU A 39 5.23 17.94 -4.30
N LEU A 40 5.29 17.18 -3.20
CA LEU A 40 6.52 16.55 -2.72
C LEU A 40 6.36 15.06 -2.39
N GLY A 41 5.16 14.52 -2.43
CA GLY A 41 4.89 13.18 -1.90
C GLY A 41 5.06 13.10 -0.38
N ASP A 42 4.95 14.23 0.34
CA ASP A 42 5.14 14.30 1.78
C ASP A 42 3.85 13.93 2.51
N GLY A 43 3.81 12.68 2.95
CA GLY A 43 2.68 12.09 3.63
C GLY A 43 2.73 10.57 3.68
N VAL A 44 1.72 10.00 4.30
CA VAL A 44 1.52 8.56 4.48
C VAL A 44 0.13 8.14 4.03
N TRP A 45 -0.05 6.86 3.78
CA TRP A 45 -1.35 6.35 3.38
C TRP A 45 -1.57 4.92 3.89
N GLU A 46 -2.84 4.53 3.97
CA GLU A 46 -3.27 3.17 4.25
C GLU A 46 -4.38 2.73 3.32
N SER A 47 -4.62 1.42 3.30
CA SER A 47 -5.79 0.89 2.66
C SER A 47 -6.39 -0.24 3.47
N PHE A 48 -7.70 -0.16 3.65
CA PHE A 48 -8.49 -1.12 4.39
C PHE A 48 -9.35 -1.95 3.42
N ARG A 49 -9.64 -3.18 3.80
CA ARG A 49 -10.66 -3.98 3.16
C ARG A 49 -11.90 -3.99 4.07
N LEU A 50 -13.06 -3.61 3.52
CA LEU A 50 -14.34 -3.83 4.17
C LEU A 50 -14.91 -5.17 3.68
N HIS A 51 -15.14 -6.09 4.61
CA HIS A 51 -15.70 -7.40 4.35
C HIS A 51 -16.80 -7.70 5.36
N ASN A 52 -18.01 -7.99 4.86
CA ASN A 52 -19.20 -8.26 5.69
C ASN A 52 -19.39 -7.24 6.82
N GLY A 53 -19.30 -5.94 6.51
CA GLY A 53 -19.50 -4.85 7.48
C GLY A 53 -18.33 -4.63 8.44
N THR A 54 -17.23 -5.35 8.28
CA THR A 54 -16.06 -5.24 9.16
C THR A 54 -14.84 -4.73 8.40
N ILE A 55 -14.16 -3.73 8.94
CA ILE A 55 -12.85 -3.29 8.44
C ILE A 55 -11.81 -4.31 8.90
N VAL A 56 -11.25 -5.05 7.94
CA VAL A 56 -10.31 -6.15 8.22
C VAL A 56 -8.98 -5.59 8.73
N PHE A 57 -8.49 -6.09 9.86
CA PHE A 57 -7.23 -5.70 10.50
C PHE A 57 -7.10 -4.19 10.76
N ALA A 58 -8.19 -3.51 11.15
CA ALA A 58 -8.22 -2.06 11.33
C ALA A 58 -7.09 -1.56 12.25
N GLU A 59 -6.88 -2.18 13.40
CA GLU A 59 -5.84 -1.79 14.36
C GLU A 59 -4.44 -1.94 13.79
N ASP A 60 -4.14 -3.03 13.09
CA ASP A 60 -2.83 -3.24 12.44
C ASP A 60 -2.54 -2.14 11.40
N HIS A 61 -3.56 -1.72 10.64
CA HIS A 61 -3.45 -0.65 9.65
C HIS A 61 -3.26 0.72 10.31
N LEU A 62 -4.02 1.02 11.37
CA LEU A 62 -3.85 2.26 12.13
C LEU A 62 -2.48 2.32 12.80
N ASP A 63 -2.01 1.22 13.40
CA ASP A 63 -0.66 1.15 13.97
C ASP A 63 0.41 1.49 12.94
N ARG A 64 0.32 0.95 11.73
CA ARG A 64 1.28 1.22 10.66
C ARG A 64 1.17 2.67 10.16
N LEU A 65 -0.05 3.21 10.02
CA LEU A 65 -0.29 4.60 9.63
C LEU A 65 0.40 5.56 10.60
N PHE A 66 0.13 5.41 11.91
CA PHE A 66 0.64 6.30 12.93
C PHE A 66 2.17 6.17 13.11
N ARG A 67 2.72 4.97 13.10
CA ARG A 67 4.19 4.76 13.08
C ARG A 67 4.84 5.39 11.85
N GLY A 68 4.21 5.24 10.67
CA GLY A 68 4.70 5.85 9.43
C GLY A 68 4.66 7.38 9.49
N ALA A 69 3.61 7.97 10.04
CA ALA A 69 3.50 9.41 10.24
C ALA A 69 4.56 9.93 11.24
N GLU A 70 4.72 9.26 12.36
CA GLU A 70 5.73 9.58 13.38
C GLU A 70 7.15 9.57 12.78
N SER A 71 7.49 8.56 11.96
CA SER A 71 8.82 8.42 11.37
C SER A 71 9.21 9.55 10.42
N ILE A 72 8.22 10.26 9.85
CA ILE A 72 8.42 11.47 9.03
C ILE A 72 8.04 12.76 9.79
N SER A 73 7.87 12.69 11.11
CA SER A 73 7.47 13.82 11.98
C SER A 73 6.20 14.52 11.45
N LEU A 74 5.20 13.73 11.05
CA LEU A 74 3.87 14.18 10.63
C LEU A 74 2.88 13.92 11.75
N ASP A 75 2.33 15.01 12.33
CA ASP A 75 1.18 14.91 13.23
C ASP A 75 -0.09 14.77 12.36
N ILE A 76 -0.84 13.70 12.55
CA ILE A 76 -2.10 13.46 11.84
C ILE A 76 -3.21 14.42 12.33
N GLY A 77 -3.05 15.00 13.53
CA GLY A 77 -4.03 15.91 14.12
C GLY A 77 -5.31 15.23 14.62
N MET A 78 -5.34 13.89 14.64
CA MET A 78 -6.47 13.05 15.08
C MET A 78 -5.95 11.85 15.84
N SER A 79 -6.74 11.36 16.79
CA SER A 79 -6.52 10.06 17.42
C SER A 79 -6.89 8.92 16.45
N ARG A 80 -6.42 7.69 16.74
CA ARG A 80 -6.78 6.49 15.97
C ARG A 80 -8.29 6.27 15.86
N LYS A 81 -8.99 6.50 16.96
CA LYS A 81 -10.44 6.40 17.04
C LYS A 81 -11.13 7.40 16.10
N GLU A 82 -10.70 8.65 16.12
CA GLU A 82 -11.26 9.69 15.23
C GLU A 82 -10.98 9.39 13.76
N VAL A 83 -9.78 8.88 13.41
CA VAL A 83 -9.49 8.44 12.04
C VAL A 83 -10.44 7.32 11.59
N LEU A 84 -10.67 6.33 12.46
CA LEU A 84 -11.58 5.21 12.15
C LEU A 84 -13.03 5.70 12.01
N GLU A 85 -13.48 6.60 12.87
CA GLU A 85 -14.80 7.25 12.78
C GLU A 85 -14.98 8.00 11.45
N GLN A 86 -13.93 8.67 10.93
CA GLN A 86 -13.99 9.29 9.61
C GLN A 86 -14.13 8.23 8.48
N VAL A 87 -13.44 7.09 8.59
CA VAL A 87 -13.57 5.98 7.63
C VAL A 87 -14.99 5.44 7.65
N ASP A 88 -15.55 5.17 8.83
CA ASP A 88 -16.92 4.65 9.00
C ASP A 88 -17.97 5.62 8.43
N ARG A 89 -17.80 6.92 8.67
CA ARG A 89 -18.69 7.94 8.11
C ARG A 89 -18.79 7.89 6.59
N VAL A 90 -17.65 7.70 5.91
CA VAL A 90 -17.63 7.64 4.44
C VAL A 90 -18.23 6.33 3.93
N ILE A 91 -17.96 5.21 4.60
CA ILE A 91 -18.55 3.90 4.31
C ILE A 91 -20.09 3.97 4.43
N LEU A 92 -20.57 4.51 5.55
CA LEU A 92 -22.01 4.68 5.81
C LEU A 92 -22.69 5.61 4.81
N ALA A 93 -22.04 6.74 4.46
CA ALA A 93 -22.57 7.69 3.49
C ALA A 93 -22.76 7.06 2.09
N ASN A 94 -21.95 6.06 1.74
CA ASN A 94 -22.08 5.31 0.50
C ASN A 94 -22.98 4.07 0.62
N GLY A 95 -23.49 3.72 1.80
CA GLY A 95 -24.23 2.47 2.02
C GLY A 95 -23.40 1.21 1.73
N MET A 96 -22.09 1.29 1.87
CA MET A 96 -21.17 0.17 1.56
C MET A 96 -21.13 -0.82 2.71
N HIS A 97 -21.07 -2.12 2.38
CA HIS A 97 -21.05 -3.20 3.37
C HIS A 97 -20.00 -4.27 3.09
N ASP A 98 -19.71 -4.59 1.82
CA ASP A 98 -18.81 -5.67 1.44
C ASP A 98 -18.14 -5.42 0.10
N GLY A 99 -16.98 -6.07 -0.11
CA GLY A 99 -16.24 -5.96 -1.36
C GLY A 99 -15.67 -4.57 -1.62
N VAL A 100 -15.38 -3.82 -0.57
CA VAL A 100 -14.90 -2.43 -0.66
C VAL A 100 -13.44 -2.34 -0.25
N HIS A 101 -12.68 -1.57 -1.01
CA HIS A 101 -11.33 -1.14 -0.70
C HIS A 101 -11.35 0.34 -0.34
N VAL A 102 -10.89 0.70 0.85
CA VAL A 102 -10.86 2.08 1.33
C VAL A 102 -9.43 2.58 1.35
N ARG A 103 -9.11 3.59 0.56
CA ARG A 103 -7.84 4.29 0.59
C ARG A 103 -7.94 5.50 1.52
N LEU A 104 -7.02 5.57 2.49
CA LEU A 104 -6.84 6.70 3.39
C LEU A 104 -5.49 7.34 3.12
N VAL A 105 -5.46 8.64 2.88
CA VAL A 105 -4.26 9.42 2.59
C VAL A 105 -4.15 10.56 3.60
N VAL A 106 -2.99 10.72 4.20
CA VAL A 106 -2.66 11.87 5.06
C VAL A 106 -1.44 12.55 4.50
N SER A 107 -1.59 13.78 4.02
CA SER A 107 -0.45 14.64 3.67
C SER A 107 -0.14 15.62 4.81
N ARG A 108 1.05 16.21 4.77
CA ARG A 108 1.43 17.25 5.75
C ARG A 108 0.56 18.51 5.67
N GLY A 109 -0.27 18.66 4.64
CA GLY A 109 -1.18 19.79 4.45
C GLY A 109 -0.63 20.88 3.53
N LEU A 110 -1.23 22.07 3.62
CA LEU A 110 -0.96 23.17 2.70
C LEU A 110 0.37 23.84 3.00
N LYS A 111 1.11 24.17 1.94
CA LYS A 111 2.33 24.96 1.98
C LYS A 111 2.06 26.36 1.43
N PRO A 112 2.55 27.45 2.07
CA PRO A 112 2.48 28.79 1.51
C PRO A 112 3.38 28.98 0.28
N THR A 113 4.34 28.04 0.10
CA THR A 113 5.33 28.03 -0.98
C THR A 113 5.81 26.60 -1.22
N PRO A 114 6.21 26.20 -2.45
CA PRO A 114 6.60 24.82 -2.77
C PRO A 114 7.98 24.40 -2.25
N TYR A 115 8.46 24.94 -1.14
CA TYR A 115 9.74 24.57 -0.54
C TYR A 115 9.64 23.27 0.27
N GLN A 116 10.77 22.56 0.38
CA GLN A 116 10.84 21.24 1.03
C GLN A 116 10.72 21.29 2.56
N ALA A 117 11.01 22.43 3.22
CA ALA A 117 10.99 22.56 4.67
C ALA A 117 9.66 22.08 5.28
N PRO A 118 9.64 21.00 6.09
CA PRO A 118 8.40 20.38 6.58
C PRO A 118 7.67 21.24 7.62
N TRP A 119 8.35 22.19 8.25
CA TRP A 119 7.76 23.14 9.21
C TRP A 119 7.12 24.36 8.55
N VAL A 120 7.29 24.55 7.24
CA VAL A 120 6.66 25.65 6.47
C VAL A 120 5.33 25.12 5.93
N ILE A 121 4.31 25.14 6.78
CA ILE A 121 2.94 24.69 6.49
C ILE A 121 1.92 25.74 6.92
N SER A 122 0.74 25.72 6.31
CA SER A 122 -0.41 26.61 6.59
C SER A 122 -1.62 25.74 6.89
N GLY A 123 -1.95 25.59 8.18
CA GLY A 123 -3.14 24.83 8.61
C GLY A 123 -2.86 23.36 8.96
N PRO A 124 -3.92 22.58 9.12
CA PRO A 124 -3.83 21.17 9.52
C PRO A 124 -3.37 20.26 8.38
N PRO A 125 -3.01 19.00 8.69
CA PRO A 125 -2.82 17.95 7.70
C PRO A 125 -4.05 17.80 6.79
N THR A 126 -3.83 17.35 5.57
CA THR A 126 -4.92 17.01 4.65
C THR A 126 -5.23 15.52 4.77
N LEU A 127 -6.46 15.19 5.12
CA LEU A 127 -6.98 13.84 5.20
C LEU A 127 -7.95 13.58 4.05
N VAL A 128 -7.67 12.55 3.24
CA VAL A 128 -8.56 12.11 2.15
C VAL A 128 -8.91 10.64 2.33
N ILE A 129 -10.21 10.29 2.25
CA ILE A 129 -10.69 8.92 2.36
C ILE A 129 -11.51 8.60 1.12
N MET A 130 -11.08 7.58 0.38
CA MET A 130 -11.67 7.16 -0.90
C MET A 130 -12.07 5.69 -0.82
N PRO A 131 -13.36 5.36 -0.65
CA PRO A 131 -13.84 3.99 -0.78
C PRO A 131 -14.09 3.67 -2.25
N GLU A 132 -13.89 2.42 -2.64
CA GLU A 132 -14.26 1.91 -3.96
C GLU A 132 -14.70 0.46 -3.86
N TYR A 133 -15.72 0.06 -4.63
CA TYR A 133 -15.99 -1.35 -4.84
C TYR A 133 -14.84 -1.96 -5.65
N LYS A 134 -14.21 -2.99 -5.09
CA LYS A 134 -13.10 -3.69 -5.72
C LYS A 134 -13.09 -5.14 -5.27
N ARG A 135 -13.35 -6.04 -6.20
CA ARG A 135 -13.27 -7.47 -5.96
C ARG A 135 -11.87 -8.00 -6.26
N ALA A 136 -11.48 -9.06 -5.55
CA ALA A 136 -10.31 -9.80 -5.95
C ALA A 136 -10.63 -10.54 -7.27
N ASP A 137 -9.68 -10.53 -8.21
CA ASP A 137 -9.78 -11.31 -9.43
C ASP A 137 -9.48 -12.78 -9.10
N GLU A 138 -10.51 -13.61 -9.04
CA GLU A 138 -10.40 -15.03 -8.70
C GLU A 138 -9.63 -15.83 -9.78
N HIS A 139 -9.64 -15.37 -11.03
CA HIS A 139 -8.92 -16.03 -12.14
C HIS A 139 -7.40 -15.97 -11.93
N ARG A 140 -6.90 -14.89 -11.32
CA ARG A 140 -5.46 -14.74 -11.01
C ARG A 140 -4.96 -15.77 -10.00
N ALA A 141 -5.79 -16.21 -9.08
CA ALA A 141 -5.45 -17.27 -8.15
C ALA A 141 -5.27 -18.63 -8.86
N VAL A 142 -5.93 -18.82 -9.98
CA VAL A 142 -5.88 -20.07 -10.79
C VAL A 142 -4.80 -19.98 -11.87
N ASP A 143 -4.83 -18.90 -12.66
CA ASP A 143 -3.97 -18.74 -13.85
C ASP A 143 -2.57 -18.23 -13.49
N GLY A 144 -2.44 -17.56 -12.35
CA GLY A 144 -1.22 -16.89 -11.91
C GLY A 144 -0.96 -15.58 -12.67
N ILE A 145 0.17 -14.94 -12.35
CA ILE A 145 0.68 -13.75 -13.03
C ILE A 145 2.12 -13.97 -13.46
N ARG A 146 2.56 -13.22 -14.47
CA ARG A 146 3.93 -13.20 -14.91
C ARG A 146 4.75 -12.21 -14.08
N LEU A 147 5.60 -12.73 -13.21
CA LEU A 147 6.55 -11.94 -12.43
C LEU A 147 7.88 -11.85 -13.19
N VAL A 148 8.45 -10.66 -13.30
CA VAL A 148 9.76 -10.43 -13.92
C VAL A 148 10.68 -9.67 -12.97
N THR A 149 11.96 -10.03 -12.92
CA THR A 149 12.95 -9.27 -12.15
C THR A 149 13.23 -7.94 -12.87
N VAL A 150 13.10 -6.85 -12.14
CA VAL A 150 13.33 -5.49 -12.65
C VAL A 150 14.71 -4.96 -12.26
N ASP A 151 15.22 -4.00 -13.03
CA ASP A 151 16.52 -3.38 -12.78
C ASP A 151 16.48 -2.37 -11.63
N VAL A 152 15.28 -1.81 -11.38
CA VAL A 152 15.04 -0.87 -10.27
C VAL A 152 15.16 -1.60 -8.94
N ARG A 153 16.12 -1.17 -8.12
CA ARG A 153 16.37 -1.75 -6.80
C ARG A 153 15.49 -1.12 -5.73
N ARG A 154 15.17 -1.91 -4.73
CA ARG A 154 14.56 -1.39 -3.52
C ARG A 154 15.60 -0.63 -2.70
N GLY A 155 15.25 0.58 -2.24
CA GLY A 155 16.18 1.45 -1.53
C GLY A 155 16.56 0.94 -0.14
N ASP A 156 17.67 1.50 0.37
CA ASP A 156 18.10 1.37 1.76
C ASP A 156 17.34 2.36 2.65
N GLN A 157 17.23 2.05 3.94
CA GLN A 157 16.59 2.92 4.94
C GLN A 157 17.21 4.32 5.02
N ASN A 158 18.51 4.44 4.73
CA ASN A 158 19.25 5.72 4.73
C ASN A 158 18.97 6.57 3.48
N VAL A 159 18.32 6.00 2.44
CA VAL A 159 17.91 6.73 1.24
C VAL A 159 16.47 7.17 1.36
N GLN A 160 15.58 6.23 1.56
CA GLN A 160 14.15 6.41 1.84
C GLN A 160 13.67 5.14 2.51
N ASP A 161 13.23 5.22 3.76
CA ASP A 161 12.83 4.03 4.52
C ASP A 161 11.70 3.27 3.80
N PRO A 162 11.99 2.09 3.23
CA PRO A 162 11.01 1.32 2.46
C PRO A 162 9.90 0.72 3.32
N ARG A 163 10.05 0.73 4.64
CA ARG A 163 9.06 0.22 5.61
C ARG A 163 7.91 1.20 5.83
N ILE A 164 8.06 2.46 5.42
CA ILE A 164 7.02 3.49 5.52
C ILE A 164 6.07 3.37 4.32
N ASN A 165 4.77 3.38 4.59
CA ASN A 165 3.76 3.49 3.53
C ASN A 165 3.59 4.96 3.10
N SER A 166 4.65 5.51 2.53
CA SER A 166 4.78 6.91 2.12
C SER A 166 4.04 7.18 0.81
N LEU A 167 3.60 8.42 0.60
CA LEU A 167 3.08 8.92 -0.68
C LEU A 167 4.17 8.97 -1.77
N SER A 168 5.43 8.98 -1.40
CA SER A 168 6.60 8.98 -2.29
C SER A 168 6.79 7.59 -2.94
N LYS A 169 6.03 7.29 -3.99
CA LYS A 169 5.97 5.95 -4.64
C LYS A 169 6.77 5.85 -5.95
N HIS A 170 7.62 6.84 -6.27
CA HIS A 170 8.32 6.86 -7.55
C HIS A 170 9.15 5.59 -7.81
N ASN A 171 9.84 5.08 -6.79
CA ASN A 171 10.61 3.82 -6.89
C ASN A 171 9.72 2.62 -7.32
N CYS A 172 8.54 2.48 -6.72
CA CYS A 172 7.59 1.41 -7.08
C CYS A 172 6.99 1.61 -8.48
N ILE A 173 6.69 2.86 -8.85
CA ILE A 173 6.17 3.21 -10.19
C ILE A 173 7.21 2.91 -11.26
N ALA A 174 8.47 3.28 -11.05
CA ALA A 174 9.57 2.97 -11.97
C ALA A 174 9.74 1.46 -12.17
N ALA A 175 9.63 0.68 -11.09
CA ALA A 175 9.67 -0.78 -11.16
C ALA A 175 8.45 -1.36 -11.93
N CYS A 176 7.26 -0.77 -11.79
CA CYS A 176 6.08 -1.16 -12.56
C CYS A 176 6.27 -0.90 -14.06
N VAL A 177 6.81 0.26 -14.44
CA VAL A 177 7.13 0.61 -15.83
C VAL A 177 8.16 -0.35 -16.42
N ASP A 178 9.22 -0.67 -15.67
CA ASP A 178 10.25 -1.64 -16.13
C ASP A 178 9.64 -3.03 -16.29
N ALA A 179 8.81 -3.50 -15.35
CA ALA A 179 8.12 -4.78 -15.47
C ALA A 179 7.25 -4.85 -16.73
N ALA A 180 6.44 -3.83 -16.99
CA ALA A 180 5.60 -3.74 -18.17
C ALA A 180 6.43 -3.78 -19.47
N SER A 181 7.57 -3.07 -19.53
CA SER A 181 8.48 -3.08 -20.67
C SER A 181 9.05 -4.47 -20.98
N LYS A 182 9.21 -5.30 -19.94
CA LYS A 182 9.68 -6.69 -20.02
C LYS A 182 8.54 -7.70 -20.20
N GLY A 183 7.30 -7.20 -20.38
CA GLY A 183 6.09 -8.03 -20.57
C GLY A 183 5.67 -8.77 -19.31
N GLY A 184 6.04 -8.29 -18.12
CA GLY A 184 5.59 -8.80 -16.83
C GLY A 184 4.31 -8.13 -16.35
N ASP A 185 3.53 -8.84 -15.57
CA ASP A 185 2.36 -8.29 -14.88
C ASP A 185 2.77 -7.56 -13.60
N GLU A 186 3.86 -7.98 -12.96
CA GLU A 186 4.43 -7.36 -11.76
C GLU A 186 5.96 -7.52 -11.74
N GLY A 187 6.65 -6.56 -11.11
CA GLY A 187 8.11 -6.50 -11.01
C GLY A 187 8.64 -7.01 -9.68
N LEU A 188 9.50 -8.03 -9.73
CA LEU A 188 10.29 -8.47 -8.58
C LEU A 188 11.49 -7.53 -8.40
N MET A 189 11.49 -6.79 -7.31
CA MET A 189 12.57 -5.87 -6.93
C MET A 189 13.55 -6.56 -6.01
N LEU A 190 14.83 -6.32 -6.25
CA LEU A 190 15.90 -6.82 -5.40
C LEU A 190 16.42 -5.69 -4.49
N ASP A 191 17.05 -6.07 -3.38
CA ASP A 191 17.79 -5.18 -2.51
C ASP A 191 19.13 -4.73 -3.16
N PRO A 192 19.92 -3.83 -2.56
CA PRO A 192 21.21 -3.43 -3.07
C PRO A 192 22.22 -4.59 -3.21
N SER A 193 22.06 -5.65 -2.42
CA SER A 193 22.93 -6.83 -2.43
C SER A 193 22.50 -7.90 -3.46
N GLY A 194 21.37 -7.70 -4.14
CA GLY A 194 20.84 -8.63 -5.13
C GLY A 194 19.93 -9.72 -4.58
N ASN A 195 19.55 -9.66 -3.31
CA ASN A 195 18.54 -10.56 -2.75
C ASN A 195 17.12 -10.07 -3.07
N VAL A 196 16.18 -10.97 -3.03
CA VAL A 196 14.75 -10.66 -3.18
C VAL A 196 14.30 -9.75 -2.04
N ALA A 197 13.78 -8.58 -2.38
CA ALA A 197 13.22 -7.64 -1.41
C ALA A 197 11.68 -7.75 -1.37
N THR A 198 11.02 -7.44 -2.48
CA THR A 198 9.56 -7.38 -2.56
C THR A 198 9.14 -7.27 -4.04
N CYS A 199 7.84 -7.26 -4.33
CA CYS A 199 7.36 -6.79 -5.63
C CYS A 199 7.10 -5.28 -5.61
N ASN A 200 6.81 -4.68 -6.78
CA ASN A 200 6.57 -3.24 -6.88
C ASN A 200 5.34 -2.78 -6.07
N SER A 201 4.38 -3.67 -5.82
CA SER A 201 3.14 -3.33 -5.12
C SER A 201 2.65 -4.41 -4.13
N THR A 202 3.23 -5.61 -4.17
CA THR A 202 2.88 -6.76 -3.31
C THR A 202 4.11 -7.34 -2.63
N HIS A 203 3.90 -8.30 -1.72
CA HIS A 203 4.98 -9.07 -1.13
C HIS A 203 5.21 -10.38 -1.88
N PHE A 204 6.43 -10.86 -1.80
CA PHE A 204 6.86 -12.06 -2.46
C PHE A 204 7.10 -13.20 -1.47
N PHE A 205 6.52 -14.36 -1.75
CA PHE A 205 6.76 -15.60 -1.03
C PHE A 205 7.22 -16.69 -2.01
N ALA A 206 8.24 -17.43 -1.60
CA ALA A 206 8.71 -18.62 -2.29
C ALA A 206 8.23 -19.87 -1.56
N VAL A 207 7.65 -20.83 -2.28
CA VAL A 207 7.40 -22.16 -1.73
C VAL A 207 8.38 -23.16 -2.32
N ARG A 208 9.23 -23.76 -1.49
CA ARG A 208 10.25 -24.70 -1.92
C ARG A 208 10.39 -25.85 -0.92
N ASN A 209 10.27 -27.07 -1.41
CA ASN A 209 10.43 -28.30 -0.60
C ASN A 209 9.58 -28.31 0.67
N GLY A 210 8.36 -27.78 0.62
CA GLY A 210 7.48 -27.66 1.77
C GLY A 210 7.77 -26.51 2.73
N GLU A 211 8.74 -25.67 2.42
CA GLU A 211 9.05 -24.43 3.16
C GLU A 211 8.51 -23.20 2.44
N VAL A 212 8.12 -22.21 3.21
CA VAL A 212 7.73 -20.87 2.73
C VAL A 212 8.86 -19.88 3.04
N TRP A 213 9.34 -19.16 2.03
CA TRP A 213 10.40 -18.17 2.18
C TRP A 213 9.91 -16.79 1.80
N THR A 214 10.28 -15.78 2.56
CA THR A 214 10.11 -14.36 2.20
C THR A 214 11.35 -13.57 2.62
N SER A 215 11.50 -12.36 2.11
CA SER A 215 12.64 -11.49 2.48
C SER A 215 12.64 -11.15 3.97
N THR A 216 13.77 -10.70 4.51
CA THR A 216 13.93 -10.29 5.92
C THR A 216 13.02 -9.16 6.35
N GLY A 217 12.46 -8.39 5.41
CA GLY A 217 11.63 -7.23 5.69
C GLY A 217 12.40 -5.91 5.77
N GLU A 218 13.72 -5.95 5.73
CA GLU A 218 14.56 -4.75 5.84
C GLU A 218 14.36 -3.77 4.68
N HIS A 219 14.19 -4.30 3.47
CA HIS A 219 14.05 -3.54 2.23
C HIS A 219 12.62 -3.55 1.67
N CYS A 220 11.60 -3.78 2.49
CA CYS A 220 10.20 -3.75 2.04
C CYS A 220 9.28 -3.14 3.09
N LEU A 221 8.03 -2.87 2.68
CA LEU A 221 6.99 -2.41 3.59
C LEU A 221 6.77 -3.46 4.71
N ASP A 222 6.51 -3.00 5.94
CA ASP A 222 5.97 -3.85 7.01
C ASP A 222 4.52 -4.26 6.66
N GLY A 223 4.41 -5.26 5.78
CA GLY A 223 3.13 -5.65 5.18
C GLY A 223 2.26 -6.44 6.14
N ILE A 224 1.03 -5.99 6.38
CA ILE A 224 0.07 -6.66 7.24
C ILE A 224 -0.27 -8.03 6.69
N THR A 225 -0.58 -8.14 5.40
CA THR A 225 -0.83 -9.44 4.74
C THR A 225 0.39 -10.36 4.86
N ARG A 226 1.61 -9.85 4.66
CA ARG A 226 2.84 -10.62 4.82
C ARG A 226 2.94 -11.20 6.22
N ARG A 227 2.73 -10.40 7.26
CA ARG A 227 2.74 -10.83 8.66
C ARG A 227 1.67 -11.89 8.93
N LYS A 228 0.44 -11.69 8.43
CA LYS A 228 -0.66 -12.65 8.61
C LYS A 228 -0.38 -14.00 7.92
N VAL A 229 0.27 -14.00 6.75
CA VAL A 229 0.70 -15.24 6.09
C VAL A 229 1.73 -15.98 6.95
N LEU A 230 2.72 -15.29 7.50
CA LEU A 230 3.72 -15.91 8.41
C LEU A 230 3.06 -16.47 9.70
N GLU A 231 2.14 -15.69 10.30
CA GLU A 231 1.36 -16.14 11.46
C GLU A 231 0.55 -17.42 11.13
N LEU A 232 -0.11 -17.47 9.97
CA LEU A 232 -0.85 -18.65 9.51
C LEU A 232 0.08 -19.85 9.27
N CYS A 233 1.24 -19.65 8.65
CA CYS A 233 2.23 -20.73 8.49
C CYS A 233 2.64 -21.29 9.84
N HIS A 234 3.00 -20.42 10.78
CA HIS A 234 3.40 -20.81 12.13
C HIS A 234 2.29 -21.60 12.86
N THR A 235 1.06 -21.08 12.83
CA THR A 235 -0.10 -21.72 13.50
C THR A 235 -0.42 -23.09 12.93
N ASN A 236 -0.17 -23.30 11.63
CA ASN A 236 -0.44 -24.57 10.95
C ASN A 236 0.80 -25.49 10.84
N GLY A 237 1.90 -25.17 11.51
CA GLY A 237 3.13 -25.97 11.49
C GLY A 237 3.83 -26.03 10.13
N ILE A 238 3.58 -25.01 9.26
CA ILE A 238 4.26 -24.89 7.97
C ILE A 238 5.59 -24.15 8.21
N PRO A 239 6.75 -24.75 7.86
CA PRO A 239 8.03 -24.07 8.01
C PRO A 239 8.07 -22.79 7.17
N ALA A 240 8.21 -21.64 7.81
CA ALA A 240 8.27 -20.34 7.14
C ALA A 240 9.49 -19.57 7.64
N PHE A 241 10.23 -18.95 6.71
CA PHE A 241 11.49 -18.27 7.00
C PHE A 241 11.55 -16.89 6.38
N GLU A 242 11.90 -15.92 7.19
CA GLU A 242 12.34 -14.60 6.76
C GLU A 242 13.85 -14.64 6.56
N LYS A 243 14.31 -14.54 5.32
CA LYS A 243 15.74 -14.69 5.00
C LYS A 243 16.14 -14.03 3.69
N ASP A 244 17.44 -13.82 3.51
CA ASP A 244 18.00 -13.39 2.25
C ASP A 244 18.12 -14.58 1.28
N PHE A 245 17.69 -14.37 0.06
CA PHE A 245 17.84 -15.32 -1.04
C PHE A 245 17.81 -14.60 -2.39
N THR A 246 18.51 -15.15 -3.37
CA THR A 246 18.50 -14.62 -4.73
C THR A 246 17.35 -15.22 -5.57
N PRO A 247 16.96 -14.58 -6.68
CA PRO A 247 15.93 -15.12 -7.58
C PRO A 247 16.22 -16.55 -8.05
N GLU A 248 17.47 -16.90 -8.32
CA GLU A 248 17.86 -18.23 -8.79
C GLU A 248 17.63 -19.30 -7.72
N ARG A 249 17.78 -18.94 -6.43
CA ARG A 249 17.52 -19.85 -5.32
C ARG A 249 16.04 -20.01 -5.00
N SER A 250 15.18 -19.13 -5.52
CA SER A 250 13.74 -19.25 -5.33
C SER A 250 13.12 -20.46 -6.07
N GLY A 251 13.84 -21.04 -7.04
CA GLY A 251 13.39 -22.23 -7.80
C GLY A 251 12.52 -21.87 -9.00
N ARG A 252 11.97 -22.88 -9.69
CA ARG A 252 11.13 -22.69 -10.91
C ARG A 252 10.00 -21.68 -10.68
N PRO A 253 9.49 -21.04 -11.77
CA PRO A 253 8.51 -19.96 -11.65
C PRO A 253 7.38 -20.33 -10.69
N MET A 254 7.16 -19.44 -9.74
CA MET A 254 6.25 -19.64 -8.62
C MET A 254 4.90 -19.00 -8.87
N ARG A 255 3.87 -19.57 -8.24
CA ARG A 255 2.54 -18.96 -8.23
C ARG A 255 2.50 -17.89 -7.15
N PRO A 256 1.99 -16.69 -7.42
CA PRO A 256 1.67 -15.73 -6.38
C PRO A 256 0.55 -16.29 -5.50
N LEU A 257 0.63 -16.00 -4.21
CA LEU A 257 -0.45 -16.22 -3.26
C LEU A 257 -1.43 -15.06 -3.29
#